data_27266964269d244c8833d5f6e05217a2
#
_entry.id   27266964269d244c8833d5f6e05217a2
#
_cell.length_a   1.000
_cell.length_b   1.000
_cell.length_c   1.000
_cell.angle_alpha   90.00
_cell.angle_beta   90.00
_cell.angle_gamma   90.00
#
_symmetry.space_group_name_H-M   'P 1'
#
loop_
_entity.id
_entity.type
_entity.pdbx_description
1 polymer ?
#
loop_
_entity_poly.entity_id
_entity_poly.type
_entity_poly.pdbx_seq_one_letter_code
_entity_poly.pdbx_strand_id
1 'polypeptide(L)'
;MGTVKELAAAIRPLDKQKIQAASRHVDGLIKPTNSLGRLESLAIQLSGMWGLDRLDNLQKEIIVMCADHGVFDEGVAVTPKVVTWLQAVNMQKGLTGVCVLARNSQTSVLPVDIGIDGEPIDNMLSLKLSRGSGNIAQGPAMSRQDAEHLLLASASLVKQRALEGISVFGVGELGIANTTPASAIISVLTDSDPHDVVGIGANLPQDRVQHKENIVRQAIRINQPDARDAVDVLAKVGGYDLVGMTGVILGAGACGLPVVLDGFLSYAAAIAACQIAPEVKSYCIPSHFSAEKGARRALEHLGLAPFIHLDMRLGEGSGAALAMSIVSAACAMYCEMGQLAQSGIELPVPA
;
A
#
# COMPACT_ATOMS: atom_id res chain seq x y z
N MET A 1 -7.05 13.41 -15.11
CA MET A 1 -6.69 14.31 -14.00
C MET A 1 -5.37 14.97 -14.39
N GLY A 2 -5.32 16.31 -14.45
CA GLY A 2 -4.14 17.01 -14.96
C GLY A 2 -3.11 17.35 -13.89
N THR A 3 -3.49 17.37 -12.61
CA THR A 3 -2.63 17.75 -11.50
C THR A 3 -2.87 16.88 -10.25
N VAL A 4 -1.86 16.80 -9.36
CA VAL A 4 -1.98 16.11 -8.06
C VAL A 4 -3.07 16.76 -7.20
N LYS A 5 -3.26 18.07 -7.29
CA LYS A 5 -4.31 18.80 -6.58
C LYS A 5 -5.72 18.38 -7.06
N GLU A 6 -5.91 18.21 -8.37
CA GLU A 6 -7.17 17.71 -8.91
C GLU A 6 -7.44 16.25 -8.50
N LEU A 7 -6.38 15.41 -8.51
CA LEU A 7 -6.46 14.03 -8.03
C LEU A 7 -6.90 13.98 -6.55
N ALA A 8 -6.25 14.76 -5.68
CA ALA A 8 -6.61 14.85 -4.27
C ALA A 8 -8.05 15.35 -4.07
N ALA A 9 -8.48 16.37 -4.82
CA ALA A 9 -9.84 16.91 -4.74
C ALA A 9 -10.93 15.96 -5.25
N ALA A 10 -10.57 14.92 -6.01
CA ALA A 10 -11.50 13.90 -6.46
C ALA A 10 -11.84 12.86 -5.37
N ILE A 11 -10.99 12.72 -4.35
CA ILE A 11 -11.19 11.77 -3.25
C ILE A 11 -12.24 12.34 -2.30
N ARG A 12 -13.30 11.58 -2.06
CA ARG A 12 -14.44 11.99 -1.23
C ARG A 12 -14.43 11.23 0.10
N PRO A 13 -14.95 11.82 1.19
CA PRO A 13 -15.22 11.06 2.40
C PRO A 13 -16.24 9.95 2.13
N LEU A 14 -16.20 8.87 2.92
CA LEU A 14 -17.15 7.79 2.83
C LEU A 14 -18.59 8.30 3.09
N ASP A 15 -19.54 7.68 2.42
CA ASP A 15 -20.97 8.01 2.56
C ASP A 15 -21.50 7.57 3.93
N LYS A 16 -21.82 8.55 4.78
CA LYS A 16 -22.32 8.30 6.13
C LYS A 16 -23.67 7.58 6.16
N GLN A 17 -24.54 7.79 5.14
CA GLN A 17 -25.83 7.10 5.07
C GLN A 17 -25.62 5.62 4.74
N LYS A 18 -24.72 5.30 3.82
CA LYS A 18 -24.33 3.91 3.51
C LYS A 18 -23.72 3.23 4.73
N ILE A 19 -22.82 3.90 5.45
CA ILE A 19 -22.22 3.37 6.68
C ILE A 19 -23.29 3.05 7.73
N GLN A 20 -24.24 3.95 7.96
CA GLN A 20 -25.32 3.73 8.93
C GLN A 20 -26.25 2.58 8.49
N ALA A 21 -26.57 2.50 7.21
CA ALA A 21 -27.37 1.41 6.66
C ALA A 21 -26.66 0.06 6.81
N ALA A 22 -25.36 0.03 6.51
CA ALA A 22 -24.53 -1.16 6.67
C ALA A 22 -24.42 -1.60 8.13
N SER A 23 -24.24 -0.67 9.06
CA SER A 23 -24.19 -0.99 10.51
C SER A 23 -25.50 -1.66 10.94
N ARG A 24 -26.66 -1.08 10.61
CA ARG A 24 -27.96 -1.72 10.92
C ARG A 24 -28.12 -3.10 10.29
N HIS A 25 -27.65 -3.28 9.06
CA HIS A 25 -27.70 -4.58 8.38
C HIS A 25 -26.84 -5.62 9.11
N VAL A 26 -25.59 -5.26 9.44
CA VAL A 26 -24.63 -6.13 10.14
C VAL A 26 -25.13 -6.50 11.55
N ASP A 27 -25.75 -5.55 12.27
CA ASP A 27 -26.33 -5.80 13.59
C ASP A 27 -27.52 -6.76 13.52
N GLY A 28 -28.23 -6.79 12.39
CA GLY A 28 -29.38 -7.68 12.15
C GLY A 28 -29.02 -9.08 11.65
N LEU A 29 -27.75 -9.40 11.40
CA LEU A 29 -27.32 -10.74 10.96
C LEU A 29 -27.47 -11.79 12.08
N ILE A 30 -27.60 -13.08 11.70
CA ILE A 30 -27.75 -14.21 12.62
C ILE A 30 -26.45 -14.42 13.42
N LYS A 31 -26.18 -13.56 14.40
CA LYS A 31 -25.03 -13.59 15.29
C LYS A 31 -25.26 -12.68 16.49
N PRO A 32 -24.57 -12.88 17.62
CA PRO A 32 -24.50 -11.85 18.66
C PRO A 32 -23.89 -10.55 18.11
N THR A 33 -24.38 -9.41 18.55
CA THR A 33 -23.86 -8.10 18.15
C THR A 33 -22.35 -8.02 18.41
N ASN A 34 -21.59 -7.51 17.43
CA ASN A 34 -20.13 -7.35 17.46
C ASN A 34 -19.30 -8.65 17.62
N SER A 35 -19.91 -9.83 17.50
CA SER A 35 -19.22 -11.10 17.73
C SER A 35 -18.16 -11.46 16.67
N LEU A 36 -18.23 -10.88 15.48
CA LEU A 36 -17.21 -11.00 14.42
C LEU A 36 -16.22 -9.82 14.40
N GLY A 37 -16.37 -8.89 15.34
CA GLY A 37 -15.41 -7.83 15.64
C GLY A 37 -15.01 -7.02 14.41
N ARG A 38 -13.71 -6.99 14.10
CA ARG A 38 -13.16 -6.16 13.01
C ARG A 38 -13.60 -6.58 11.60
N LEU A 39 -14.08 -7.81 11.42
CA LEU A 39 -14.65 -8.24 10.14
C LEU A 39 -15.93 -7.46 9.83
N GLU A 40 -16.75 -7.20 10.86
CA GLU A 40 -17.94 -6.36 10.77
C GLU A 40 -17.59 -4.91 10.40
N SER A 41 -16.60 -4.34 11.08
CA SER A 41 -16.12 -2.99 10.79
C SER A 41 -15.59 -2.86 9.36
N LEU A 42 -14.91 -3.88 8.84
CA LEU A 42 -14.41 -3.91 7.46
C LEU A 42 -15.58 -3.95 6.46
N ALA A 43 -16.58 -4.79 6.68
CA ALA A 43 -17.77 -4.84 5.83
C ALA A 43 -18.52 -3.50 5.79
N ILE A 44 -18.66 -2.84 6.94
CA ILE A 44 -19.28 -1.52 7.05
C ILE A 44 -18.45 -0.46 6.32
N GLN A 45 -17.10 -0.48 6.44
CA GLN A 45 -16.21 0.41 5.72
C GLN A 45 -16.35 0.23 4.19
N LEU A 46 -16.32 -0.99 3.71
CA LEU A 46 -16.50 -1.33 2.28
C LEU A 46 -17.86 -0.86 1.76
N SER A 47 -18.92 -1.06 2.52
CA SER A 47 -20.26 -0.57 2.16
C SER A 47 -20.32 0.95 2.07
N GLY A 48 -19.55 1.67 2.92
CA GLY A 48 -19.42 3.13 2.85
C GLY A 48 -18.82 3.64 1.54
N MET A 49 -17.98 2.81 0.88
CA MET A 49 -17.40 3.11 -0.43
C MET A 49 -18.39 2.82 -1.57
N TRP A 50 -18.93 1.61 -1.61
CA TRP A 50 -19.69 1.09 -2.76
C TRP A 50 -21.21 1.11 -2.59
N GLY A 51 -21.71 0.95 -1.36
CA GLY A 51 -23.07 0.55 -1.05
C GLY A 51 -23.23 -0.98 -1.09
N LEU A 52 -24.46 -1.43 -0.80
CA LEU A 52 -24.78 -2.85 -0.58
C LEU A 52 -24.66 -3.71 -1.84
N ASP A 53 -24.87 -3.11 -3.01
CA ASP A 53 -25.05 -3.82 -4.29
C ASP A 53 -23.74 -4.30 -4.91
N ARG A 54 -22.60 -3.94 -4.33
CA ARG A 54 -21.28 -4.21 -4.90
C ARG A 54 -20.36 -5.07 -4.03
N LEU A 55 -20.87 -5.65 -2.96
CA LEU A 55 -20.07 -6.49 -2.07
C LEU A 55 -19.97 -7.94 -2.56
N ASP A 56 -20.75 -8.32 -3.55
CA ASP A 56 -20.62 -9.58 -4.26
C ASP A 56 -19.70 -9.46 -5.48
N ASN A 57 -19.17 -10.57 -5.94
CA ASN A 57 -18.41 -10.72 -7.21
C ASN A 57 -17.17 -9.80 -7.33
N LEU A 58 -16.33 -9.74 -6.30
CA LEU A 58 -15.14 -8.91 -6.24
C LEU A 58 -14.06 -9.33 -7.26
N GLN A 59 -13.67 -8.38 -8.11
CA GLN A 59 -12.46 -8.50 -8.93
C GLN A 59 -11.30 -7.79 -8.20
N LYS A 60 -10.25 -8.54 -7.89
CA LYS A 60 -9.15 -8.09 -7.04
C LYS A 60 -7.83 -8.09 -7.79
N GLU A 61 -7.04 -7.03 -7.64
CA GLU A 61 -5.73 -6.92 -8.28
C GLU A 61 -4.71 -6.26 -7.36
N ILE A 62 -3.50 -6.82 -7.29
CA ILE A 62 -2.35 -6.23 -6.61
C ILE A 62 -1.45 -5.63 -7.67
N ILE A 63 -1.23 -4.31 -7.60
CA ILE A 63 -0.29 -3.59 -8.46
C ILE A 63 1.05 -3.56 -7.74
N VAL A 64 2.10 -4.13 -8.37
CA VAL A 64 3.45 -4.21 -7.81
C VAL A 64 4.36 -3.27 -8.58
N MET A 65 4.79 -2.19 -7.93
CA MET A 65 5.68 -1.18 -8.50
C MET A 65 7.14 -1.63 -8.40
N CYS A 66 7.82 -1.83 -9.54
CA CYS A 66 9.16 -2.37 -9.60
C CYS A 66 10.15 -1.29 -10.01
N ALA A 67 11.15 -0.99 -9.14
CA ALA A 67 12.15 0.03 -9.40
C ALA A 67 13.46 -0.24 -8.65
N ASP A 68 14.57 0.20 -9.21
CA ASP A 68 15.87 0.24 -8.56
C ASP A 68 16.15 1.61 -7.92
N HIS A 69 17.08 1.63 -6.98
CA HIS A 69 17.41 2.78 -6.15
C HIS A 69 18.91 3.09 -6.19
N GLY A 70 19.27 4.35 -6.50
CA GLY A 70 20.67 4.78 -6.52
C GLY A 70 21.36 4.69 -5.16
N VAL A 71 20.60 4.75 -4.06
CA VAL A 71 21.15 4.58 -2.70
C VAL A 71 21.72 3.17 -2.44
N PHE A 72 21.46 2.21 -3.33
CA PHE A 72 22.12 0.90 -3.29
C PHE A 72 23.64 1.01 -3.23
N ASP A 73 24.22 1.97 -3.96
CA ASP A 73 25.68 2.18 -4.06
C ASP A 73 26.32 2.59 -2.73
N GLU A 74 25.50 3.03 -1.76
CA GLU A 74 25.96 3.33 -0.40
C GLU A 74 26.09 2.07 0.49
N GLY A 75 25.88 0.88 -0.07
CA GLY A 75 26.06 -0.37 0.66
C GLY A 75 25.01 -0.65 1.74
N VAL A 76 23.80 -0.15 1.58
CA VAL A 76 22.65 -0.31 2.50
C VAL A 76 21.87 -1.61 2.29
N ALA A 77 22.27 -2.43 1.35
CA ALA A 77 21.72 -3.75 1.05
C ALA A 77 22.84 -4.76 0.75
N VAL A 78 22.57 -6.05 0.98
CA VAL A 78 23.50 -7.15 0.66
C VAL A 78 23.06 -7.98 -0.54
N THR A 79 21.77 -7.94 -0.87
CA THR A 79 21.23 -8.60 -2.07
C THR A 79 21.69 -7.84 -3.30
N PRO A 80 22.21 -8.50 -4.35
CA PRO A 80 22.65 -7.84 -5.57
C PRO A 80 21.51 -7.08 -6.26
N LYS A 81 21.80 -5.91 -6.82
CA LYS A 81 20.82 -5.02 -7.48
C LYS A 81 20.07 -5.74 -8.63
N VAL A 82 20.76 -6.59 -9.40
CA VAL A 82 20.15 -7.37 -10.51
C VAL A 82 18.95 -8.23 -10.07
N VAL A 83 18.82 -8.52 -8.78
CA VAL A 83 17.70 -9.31 -8.25
C VAL A 83 16.36 -8.59 -8.47
N THR A 84 16.31 -7.27 -8.50
CA THR A 84 15.09 -6.51 -8.89
C THR A 84 14.59 -6.96 -10.25
N TRP A 85 15.46 -6.96 -11.26
CA TRP A 85 15.09 -7.37 -12.62
C TRP A 85 14.73 -8.85 -12.70
N LEU A 86 15.55 -9.75 -12.12
CA LEU A 86 15.32 -11.19 -12.12
C LEU A 86 13.99 -11.54 -11.44
N GLN A 87 13.69 -10.89 -10.32
CA GLN A 87 12.45 -11.15 -9.57
C GLN A 87 11.22 -10.60 -10.31
N ALA A 88 11.36 -9.46 -11.01
CA ALA A 88 10.30 -8.95 -11.88
C ALA A 88 9.98 -9.93 -13.03
N VAL A 89 11.01 -10.53 -13.65
CA VAL A 89 10.83 -11.62 -14.64
C VAL A 89 10.14 -12.84 -14.04
N ASN A 90 10.51 -13.24 -12.81
CA ASN A 90 9.86 -14.34 -12.10
C ASN A 90 8.40 -14.00 -11.74
N MET A 91 8.11 -12.75 -11.43
CA MET A 91 6.75 -12.28 -11.13
C MET A 91 5.85 -12.35 -12.37
N GLN A 92 6.36 -11.98 -13.55
CA GLN A 92 5.66 -12.18 -14.83
C GLN A 92 5.33 -13.65 -15.10
N LYS A 93 6.19 -14.56 -14.66
CA LYS A 93 5.96 -16.01 -14.76
C LYS A 93 5.05 -16.57 -13.66
N GLY A 94 4.60 -15.74 -12.72
CA GLY A 94 3.74 -16.16 -11.62
C GLY A 94 4.43 -16.99 -10.54
N LEU A 95 5.75 -16.87 -10.38
CA LEU A 95 6.57 -17.74 -9.51
C LEU A 95 6.91 -17.11 -8.15
N THR A 96 6.67 -15.81 -7.96
CA THR A 96 7.05 -15.08 -6.74
C THR A 96 6.06 -15.29 -5.60
N GLY A 97 6.45 -14.87 -4.39
CA GLY A 97 5.63 -15.01 -3.18
C GLY A 97 4.24 -14.41 -3.36
N VAL A 98 4.16 -13.15 -3.80
CA VAL A 98 2.87 -12.48 -4.05
C VAL A 98 2.00 -13.26 -5.05
N CYS A 99 2.58 -13.75 -6.14
CA CYS A 99 1.83 -14.46 -7.18
C CYS A 99 1.21 -15.77 -6.67
N VAL A 100 1.96 -16.52 -5.85
CA VAL A 100 1.46 -17.77 -5.26
C VAL A 100 0.36 -17.51 -4.25
N LEU A 101 0.56 -16.53 -3.37
CA LEU A 101 -0.41 -16.17 -2.34
C LEU A 101 -1.68 -15.55 -2.96
N ALA A 102 -1.53 -14.71 -3.97
CA ALA A 102 -2.64 -14.07 -4.68
C ALA A 102 -3.55 -15.08 -5.41
N ARG A 103 -2.99 -16.16 -5.98
CA ARG A 103 -3.80 -17.24 -6.55
C ARG A 103 -4.74 -17.88 -5.53
N ASN A 104 -4.27 -18.05 -4.29
CA ASN A 104 -5.11 -18.62 -3.21
C ASN A 104 -6.30 -17.72 -2.86
N SER A 105 -6.17 -16.41 -3.02
CA SER A 105 -7.24 -15.42 -2.80
C SER A 105 -7.99 -15.02 -4.08
N GLN A 106 -7.76 -15.71 -5.21
CA GLN A 106 -8.34 -15.37 -6.53
C GLN A 106 -8.08 -13.90 -6.89
N THR A 107 -6.85 -13.46 -6.73
CA THR A 107 -6.41 -12.08 -6.95
C THR A 107 -5.38 -12.06 -8.08
N SER A 108 -5.53 -11.15 -9.04
CA SER A 108 -4.52 -10.93 -10.08
C SER A 108 -3.34 -10.13 -9.53
N VAL A 109 -2.18 -10.31 -10.14
CA VAL A 109 -0.97 -9.54 -9.84
C VAL A 109 -0.52 -8.84 -11.11
N LEU A 110 -0.37 -7.52 -11.04
CA LEU A 110 0.10 -6.67 -12.13
C LEU A 110 1.45 -6.06 -11.76
N PRO A 111 2.58 -6.65 -12.16
CA PRO A 111 3.88 -5.99 -12.03
C PRO A 111 4.03 -4.87 -13.05
N VAL A 112 4.57 -3.73 -12.59
CA VAL A 112 4.77 -2.52 -13.38
C VAL A 112 6.23 -2.10 -13.27
N ASP A 113 6.93 -2.02 -14.41
CA ASP A 113 8.26 -1.40 -14.48
C ASP A 113 8.09 0.12 -14.36
N ILE A 114 8.43 0.66 -13.21
CA ILE A 114 8.40 2.10 -12.95
C ILE A 114 9.83 2.70 -12.84
N GLY A 115 10.84 1.84 -12.93
CA GLY A 115 12.23 2.29 -12.85
C GLY A 115 13.25 1.17 -12.61
N ILE A 116 13.07 -0.02 -13.16
CA ILE A 116 14.06 -1.11 -13.07
C ILE A 116 15.32 -0.72 -13.85
N ASP A 117 16.50 -0.89 -13.27
CA ASP A 117 17.78 -0.71 -13.96
C ASP A 117 18.15 -1.99 -14.72
N GLY A 118 17.46 -2.22 -15.81
CA GLY A 118 17.60 -3.40 -16.64
C GLY A 118 16.97 -3.22 -18.01
N GLU A 119 17.14 -4.23 -18.87
CA GLU A 119 16.48 -4.28 -20.16
C GLU A 119 14.96 -4.44 -20.00
N PRO A 120 14.16 -3.96 -20.97
CA PRO A 120 12.71 -4.18 -20.94
C PRO A 120 12.34 -5.65 -20.75
N ILE A 121 11.29 -5.89 -19.95
CA ILE A 121 10.77 -7.24 -19.72
C ILE A 121 9.54 -7.43 -20.61
N ASP A 122 9.53 -8.50 -21.40
CA ASP A 122 8.45 -8.80 -22.34
C ASP A 122 7.08 -8.82 -21.63
N ASN A 123 6.11 -8.15 -22.24
CA ASN A 123 4.73 -8.04 -21.76
C ASN A 123 4.56 -7.40 -20.37
N MET A 124 5.59 -6.79 -19.80
CA MET A 124 5.49 -6.02 -18.57
C MET A 124 5.02 -4.60 -18.88
N LEU A 125 3.98 -4.14 -18.17
CA LEU A 125 3.55 -2.75 -18.26
C LEU A 125 4.67 -1.84 -17.76
N SER A 126 4.94 -0.76 -18.50
CA SER A 126 6.00 0.18 -18.15
C SER A 126 5.47 1.61 -17.99
N LEU A 127 5.79 2.21 -16.86
CA LEU A 127 5.67 3.66 -16.57
C LEU A 127 7.04 4.29 -16.34
N LYS A 128 8.10 3.62 -16.76
CA LYS A 128 9.49 3.93 -16.48
C LYS A 128 9.92 5.26 -17.08
N LEU A 129 10.49 6.13 -16.25
CA LEU A 129 11.11 7.40 -16.65
C LEU A 129 12.62 7.26 -16.81
N SER A 130 13.28 6.51 -15.93
CA SER A 130 14.71 6.25 -15.99
C SER A 130 15.09 4.89 -15.39
N ARG A 131 16.35 4.51 -15.52
CA ARG A 131 16.92 3.29 -14.92
C ARG A 131 17.32 3.59 -13.46
N GLY A 132 16.41 3.32 -12.51
CA GLY A 132 16.59 3.61 -11.11
C GLY A 132 16.42 5.08 -10.72
N SER A 133 16.14 5.33 -9.45
CA SER A 133 16.12 6.67 -8.86
C SER A 133 17.54 7.19 -8.61
N GLY A 134 17.68 8.50 -8.37
CA GLY A 134 18.92 9.09 -7.91
C GLY A 134 19.34 8.54 -6.53
N ASN A 135 20.64 8.72 -6.21
CA ASN A 135 21.16 8.36 -4.90
C ASN A 135 20.81 9.45 -3.88
N ILE A 136 19.86 9.14 -2.99
CA ILE A 136 19.34 10.09 -1.98
C ILE A 136 20.41 10.56 -0.99
N ALA A 137 21.53 9.85 -0.84
CA ALA A 137 22.65 10.26 -0.01
C ALA A 137 23.54 11.33 -0.71
N GLN A 138 23.34 11.61 -2.00
CA GLN A 138 24.13 12.55 -2.79
C GLN A 138 23.29 13.70 -3.37
N GLY A 139 21.99 13.51 -3.53
CA GLY A 139 21.04 14.47 -4.09
C GLY A 139 19.60 13.91 -4.07
N PRO A 140 18.65 14.53 -4.76
CA PRO A 140 17.27 14.07 -4.78
C PRO A 140 17.11 12.75 -5.54
N ALA A 141 16.11 11.95 -5.14
CA ALA A 141 15.74 10.71 -5.83
C ALA A 141 15.27 10.98 -7.27
N MET A 142 14.55 12.06 -7.48
CA MET A 142 14.00 12.47 -8.76
C MET A 142 13.63 13.96 -8.72
N SER A 143 13.29 14.54 -9.89
CA SER A 143 12.71 15.88 -9.92
C SER A 143 11.27 15.86 -9.35
N ARG A 144 10.79 16.99 -8.84
CA ARG A 144 9.39 17.14 -8.43
C ARG A 144 8.44 16.84 -9.59
N GLN A 145 8.79 17.28 -10.80
CA GLN A 145 7.97 17.04 -12.00
C GLN A 145 7.84 15.54 -12.30
N ASP A 146 8.91 14.75 -12.14
CA ASP A 146 8.89 13.29 -12.31
C ASP A 146 8.01 12.64 -11.25
N ALA A 147 8.11 13.07 -9.99
CA ALA A 147 7.26 12.56 -8.91
C ALA A 147 5.78 12.84 -9.19
N GLU A 148 5.41 14.06 -9.57
CA GLU A 148 4.03 14.42 -9.93
C GLU A 148 3.54 13.62 -11.14
N HIS A 149 4.38 13.46 -12.16
CA HIS A 149 4.06 12.65 -13.35
C HIS A 149 3.76 11.19 -12.97
N LEU A 150 4.62 10.55 -12.18
CA LEU A 150 4.44 9.14 -11.78
C LEU A 150 3.25 8.94 -10.86
N LEU A 151 2.97 9.89 -9.93
CA LEU A 151 1.76 9.87 -9.12
C LEU A 151 0.51 9.85 -10.02
N LEU A 152 0.46 10.72 -11.01
CA LEU A 152 -0.69 10.83 -11.94
C LEU A 152 -0.78 9.64 -12.88
N ALA A 153 0.34 9.14 -13.40
CA ALA A 153 0.38 7.96 -14.26
C ALA A 153 -0.12 6.72 -13.52
N SER A 154 0.34 6.51 -12.27
CA SER A 154 -0.09 5.40 -11.42
C SER A 154 -1.57 5.50 -11.04
N ALA A 155 -2.06 6.69 -10.71
CA ALA A 155 -3.49 6.91 -10.47
C ALA A 155 -4.34 6.68 -11.72
N SER A 156 -3.84 7.05 -12.91
CA SER A 156 -4.51 6.80 -14.19
C SER A 156 -4.57 5.32 -14.53
N LEU A 157 -3.51 4.56 -14.20
CA LEU A 157 -3.51 3.09 -14.32
C LEU A 157 -4.64 2.48 -13.47
N VAL A 158 -4.76 2.89 -12.21
CA VAL A 158 -5.85 2.43 -11.33
C VAL A 158 -7.22 2.72 -11.94
N LYS A 159 -7.43 3.94 -12.46
CA LYS A 159 -8.68 4.31 -13.12
C LYS A 159 -8.99 3.42 -14.33
N GLN A 160 -7.98 3.12 -15.14
CA GLN A 160 -8.14 2.21 -16.28
C GLN A 160 -8.55 0.83 -15.80
N ARG A 161 -7.83 0.24 -14.82
CA ARG A 161 -8.13 -1.09 -14.28
C ARG A 161 -9.52 -1.15 -13.62
N ALA A 162 -9.94 -0.07 -12.95
CA ALA A 162 -11.31 0.05 -12.40
C ALA A 162 -12.38 0.02 -13.50
N LEU A 163 -12.14 0.67 -14.64
CA LEU A 163 -13.04 0.60 -15.82
C LEU A 163 -13.08 -0.80 -16.45
N GLU A 164 -12.03 -1.59 -16.31
CA GLU A 164 -11.94 -2.99 -16.73
C GLU A 164 -12.60 -3.95 -15.70
N GLY A 165 -13.16 -3.43 -14.60
CA GLY A 165 -13.94 -4.17 -13.62
C GLY A 165 -13.22 -4.50 -12.31
N ILE A 166 -11.96 -4.08 -12.11
CA ILE A 166 -11.29 -4.27 -10.83
C ILE A 166 -11.99 -3.41 -9.77
N SER A 167 -12.36 -4.02 -8.67
CA SER A 167 -13.11 -3.41 -7.58
C SER A 167 -12.35 -3.33 -6.25
N VAL A 168 -11.27 -4.10 -6.09
CA VAL A 168 -10.37 -4.05 -4.92
C VAL A 168 -8.94 -4.02 -5.40
N PHE A 169 -8.20 -3.01 -4.99
CA PHE A 169 -6.78 -2.91 -5.27
C PHE A 169 -5.94 -3.34 -4.07
N GLY A 170 -4.76 -3.87 -4.33
CA GLY A 170 -3.68 -4.01 -3.37
C GLY A 170 -2.45 -3.30 -3.90
N VAL A 171 -1.55 -2.91 -3.03
CA VAL A 171 -0.25 -2.34 -3.40
C VAL A 171 0.88 -3.26 -2.97
N GLY A 172 1.88 -3.36 -3.83
CA GLY A 172 3.14 -4.04 -3.59
C GLY A 172 4.29 -3.29 -4.23
N GLU A 173 5.49 -3.70 -3.93
CA GLU A 173 6.72 -3.11 -4.45
C GLU A 173 7.77 -4.19 -4.72
N LEU A 174 8.75 -3.86 -5.53
CA LEU A 174 9.93 -4.67 -5.76
C LEU A 174 11.10 -3.74 -6.09
N GLY A 175 12.09 -3.71 -5.19
CA GLY A 175 13.28 -2.88 -5.39
C GLY A 175 14.35 -3.14 -4.34
N ILE A 176 15.55 -3.54 -4.77
CA ILE A 176 16.65 -3.73 -3.82
C ILE A 176 17.07 -2.39 -3.23
N ALA A 177 17.23 -2.32 -1.90
CA ALA A 177 17.54 -1.13 -1.09
C ALA A 177 16.38 -0.17 -0.80
N ASN A 178 15.15 -0.43 -1.27
CA ASN A 178 14.00 0.48 -1.13
C ASN A 178 13.55 0.74 0.32
N THR A 179 13.89 -0.11 1.28
CA THR A 179 13.61 0.15 2.71
C THR A 179 14.38 1.36 3.25
N THR A 180 15.46 1.79 2.59
CA THR A 180 16.21 3.01 2.96
C THR A 180 15.41 4.28 2.64
N PRO A 181 14.93 4.53 1.41
CA PRO A 181 14.05 5.67 1.13
C PRO A 181 12.70 5.58 1.87
N ALA A 182 12.12 4.38 2.06
CA ALA A 182 10.91 4.24 2.87
C ALA A 182 11.14 4.71 4.32
N SER A 183 12.29 4.36 4.91
CA SER A 183 12.67 4.86 6.25
C SER A 183 12.85 6.38 6.27
N ALA A 184 13.41 6.97 5.21
CA ALA A 184 13.57 8.42 5.14
C ALA A 184 12.20 9.13 5.05
N ILE A 185 11.27 8.63 4.22
CA ILE A 185 9.92 9.17 4.12
C ILE A 185 9.21 9.12 5.48
N ILE A 186 9.21 7.95 6.15
CA ILE A 186 8.56 7.80 7.46
C ILE A 186 9.20 8.74 8.47
N SER A 187 10.54 8.80 8.54
CA SER A 187 11.23 9.67 9.49
C SER A 187 10.82 11.13 9.32
N VAL A 188 10.78 11.63 8.08
CA VAL A 188 10.41 13.02 7.79
C VAL A 188 8.93 13.29 8.06
N LEU A 189 8.02 12.45 7.56
CA LEU A 189 6.58 12.70 7.62
C LEU A 189 5.97 12.42 9.00
N THR A 190 6.68 11.67 9.87
CA THR A 190 6.22 11.37 11.24
C THR A 190 7.05 12.05 12.32
N ASP A 191 8.00 12.89 11.93
CA ASP A 191 8.98 13.53 12.85
C ASP A 191 9.65 12.51 13.77
N SER A 192 10.13 11.40 13.19
CA SER A 192 10.75 10.30 13.92
C SER A 192 12.25 10.24 13.64
N ASP A 193 13.02 9.92 14.68
CA ASP A 193 14.46 9.68 14.50
C ASP A 193 14.68 8.46 13.59
N PRO A 194 15.56 8.51 12.58
CA PRO A 194 15.91 7.36 11.75
C PRO A 194 16.29 6.11 12.54
N HIS A 195 16.88 6.26 13.74
CA HIS A 195 17.14 5.13 14.63
C HIS A 195 15.88 4.32 14.92
N ASP A 196 14.75 4.94 15.15
CA ASP A 196 13.48 4.26 15.51
C ASP A 196 12.77 3.60 14.31
N VAL A 197 13.18 3.99 13.09
CA VAL A 197 12.50 3.57 11.85
C VAL A 197 13.31 2.54 11.07
N VAL A 198 14.65 2.73 10.98
CA VAL A 198 15.52 1.89 10.15
C VAL A 198 15.62 0.48 10.70
N GLY A 199 15.32 -0.51 9.86
CA GLY A 199 15.44 -1.94 10.11
C GLY A 199 16.44 -2.63 9.17
N ILE A 200 16.50 -3.95 9.28
CA ILE A 200 17.43 -4.79 8.50
C ILE A 200 17.04 -4.97 7.04
N GLY A 201 15.78 -4.65 6.67
CA GLY A 201 15.30 -4.90 5.31
C GLY A 201 15.49 -6.34 4.85
N ALA A 202 16.05 -6.54 3.66
CA ALA A 202 16.35 -7.86 3.09
C ALA A 202 17.63 -8.46 3.71
N ASN A 203 17.62 -8.74 5.02
CA ASN A 203 18.70 -9.41 5.76
C ASN A 203 20.03 -8.65 5.81
N LEU A 204 20.01 -7.31 5.88
CA LEU A 204 21.23 -6.55 6.17
C LEU A 204 21.81 -7.02 7.53
N PRO A 205 23.11 -7.35 7.62
CA PRO A 205 23.74 -7.71 8.88
C PRO A 205 23.53 -6.63 9.96
N GLN A 206 23.33 -7.06 11.19
CA GLN A 206 22.97 -6.16 12.30
C GLN A 206 24.04 -5.06 12.55
N ASP A 207 25.31 -5.38 12.36
CA ASP A 207 26.44 -4.46 12.47
C ASP A 207 26.46 -3.36 11.39
N ARG A 208 25.69 -3.54 10.29
CA ARG A 208 25.54 -2.57 9.20
C ARG A 208 24.30 -1.68 9.34
N VAL A 209 23.40 -1.95 10.27
CA VAL A 209 22.18 -1.16 10.48
C VAL A 209 22.52 0.28 10.83
N GLN A 210 23.52 0.51 11.68
CA GLN A 210 23.97 1.86 12.03
C GLN A 210 24.49 2.65 10.81
N HIS A 211 25.16 1.97 9.87
CA HIS A 211 25.56 2.60 8.61
C HIS A 211 24.32 3.04 7.80
N LYS A 212 23.33 2.18 7.67
CA LYS A 212 22.07 2.51 6.97
C LYS A 212 21.33 3.66 7.65
N GLU A 213 21.29 3.72 8.99
CA GLU A 213 20.75 4.87 9.73
C GLU A 213 21.47 6.17 9.38
N ASN A 214 22.80 6.14 9.31
CA ASN A 214 23.62 7.30 8.95
C ASN A 214 23.35 7.77 7.51
N ILE A 215 23.13 6.84 6.57
CA ILE A 215 22.76 7.16 5.18
C ILE A 215 21.38 7.82 5.14
N VAL A 216 20.38 7.34 5.90
CA VAL A 216 19.07 8.00 6.00
C VAL A 216 19.19 9.41 6.58
N ARG A 217 19.98 9.62 7.64
CA ARG A 217 20.25 10.95 8.21
C ARG A 217 20.92 11.88 7.19
N GLN A 218 21.89 11.34 6.44
CA GLN A 218 22.59 12.08 5.39
C GLN A 218 21.62 12.50 4.28
N ALA A 219 20.77 11.59 3.83
CA ALA A 219 19.77 11.86 2.80
C ALA A 219 18.81 12.99 3.20
N ILE A 220 18.29 12.97 4.43
CA ILE A 220 17.42 14.02 4.96
C ILE A 220 18.18 15.35 5.06
N ARG A 221 19.40 15.34 5.57
CA ARG A 221 20.23 16.55 5.72
C ARG A 221 20.58 17.22 4.40
N ILE A 222 20.97 16.42 3.39
CA ILE A 222 21.41 16.95 2.08
C ILE A 222 20.20 17.51 1.30
N ASN A 223 19.11 16.77 1.27
CA ASN A 223 17.96 17.11 0.43
C ASN A 223 16.98 18.08 1.11
N GLN A 224 17.03 18.23 2.43
CA GLN A 224 16.14 19.12 3.21
C GLN A 224 14.68 19.04 2.72
N PRO A 225 14.03 17.84 2.80
CA PRO A 225 12.64 17.70 2.39
C PRO A 225 11.71 18.51 3.29
N ASP A 226 10.73 19.20 2.70
CA ASP A 226 9.69 19.89 3.47
C ASP A 226 8.66 18.89 3.99
N ALA A 227 8.66 18.61 5.29
CA ALA A 227 7.74 17.67 5.93
C ALA A 227 6.24 18.05 5.77
N ARG A 228 5.93 19.26 5.30
CA ARG A 228 4.55 19.70 5.01
C ARG A 228 4.12 19.46 3.58
N ASP A 229 5.04 19.02 2.71
CA ASP A 229 4.80 18.74 1.29
C ASP A 229 5.26 17.31 0.96
N ALA A 230 4.32 16.36 1.00
CA ALA A 230 4.64 14.96 0.74
C ALA A 230 5.20 14.72 -0.66
N VAL A 231 4.86 15.53 -1.66
CA VAL A 231 5.43 15.41 -3.01
C VAL A 231 6.90 15.82 -3.01
N ASP A 232 7.26 16.85 -2.26
CA ASP A 232 8.66 17.25 -2.06
C ASP A 232 9.46 16.15 -1.35
N VAL A 233 8.89 15.55 -0.31
CA VAL A 233 9.51 14.42 0.42
C VAL A 233 9.72 13.23 -0.51
N LEU A 234 8.70 12.83 -1.28
CA LEU A 234 8.79 11.74 -2.24
C LEU A 234 9.85 12.00 -3.32
N ALA A 235 9.91 13.21 -3.85
CA ALA A 235 10.89 13.59 -4.88
C ALA A 235 12.32 13.58 -4.34
N LYS A 236 12.54 14.06 -3.12
CA LYS A 236 13.87 14.24 -2.54
C LYS A 236 14.46 12.97 -1.92
N VAL A 237 13.66 12.25 -1.13
CA VAL A 237 14.16 11.11 -0.35
C VAL A 237 13.38 9.81 -0.59
N GLY A 238 12.52 9.77 -1.60
CA GLY A 238 11.73 8.61 -1.98
C GLY A 238 12.40 7.69 -3.00
N GLY A 239 11.57 7.08 -3.83
CA GLY A 239 11.93 6.20 -4.93
C GLY A 239 10.73 6.03 -5.86
N TYR A 240 10.96 5.57 -7.07
CA TYR A 240 9.90 5.46 -8.07
C TYR A 240 8.78 4.49 -7.65
N ASP A 241 9.12 3.37 -7.02
CA ASP A 241 8.16 2.40 -6.47
C ASP A 241 7.28 3.02 -5.36
N LEU A 242 7.87 3.79 -4.45
CA LEU A 242 7.16 4.49 -3.37
C LEU A 242 6.23 5.57 -3.90
N VAL A 243 6.68 6.34 -4.91
CA VAL A 243 5.84 7.30 -5.64
C VAL A 243 4.70 6.59 -6.36
N GLY A 244 5.00 5.47 -7.05
CA GLY A 244 4.03 4.66 -7.75
C GLY A 244 2.95 4.11 -6.83
N MET A 245 3.33 3.50 -5.70
CA MET A 245 2.37 3.02 -4.69
C MET A 245 1.51 4.17 -4.13
N THR A 246 2.11 5.34 -3.86
CA THR A 246 1.36 6.53 -3.42
C THR A 246 0.31 6.92 -4.47
N GLY A 247 0.68 6.89 -5.76
CA GLY A 247 -0.23 7.15 -6.87
C GLY A 247 -1.36 6.12 -6.98
N VAL A 248 -1.07 4.83 -6.76
CA VAL A 248 -2.11 3.77 -6.71
C VAL A 248 -3.10 4.01 -5.56
N ILE A 249 -2.61 4.33 -4.37
CA ILE A 249 -3.45 4.62 -3.20
C ILE A 249 -4.38 5.81 -3.47
N LEU A 250 -3.83 6.92 -3.99
CA LEU A 250 -4.62 8.10 -4.35
C LEU A 250 -5.62 7.79 -5.47
N GLY A 251 -5.22 7.01 -6.48
CA GLY A 251 -6.06 6.60 -7.60
C GLY A 251 -7.24 5.75 -7.16
N ALA A 252 -7.02 4.79 -6.26
CA ALA A 252 -8.07 3.97 -5.68
C ALA A 252 -9.09 4.83 -4.93
N GLY A 253 -8.63 5.72 -4.04
CA GLY A 253 -9.51 6.67 -3.33
C GLY A 253 -10.29 7.59 -4.27
N ALA A 254 -9.67 8.08 -5.36
CA ALA A 254 -10.34 8.91 -6.35
C ALA A 254 -11.41 8.15 -7.17
N CYS A 255 -11.26 6.83 -7.31
CA CYS A 255 -12.26 5.93 -7.90
C CYS A 255 -13.32 5.48 -6.88
N GLY A 256 -13.19 5.83 -5.61
CA GLY A 256 -14.08 5.35 -4.54
C GLY A 256 -13.87 3.86 -4.21
N LEU A 257 -12.68 3.32 -4.43
CA LEU A 257 -12.37 1.90 -4.32
C LEU A 257 -11.36 1.64 -3.18
N PRO A 258 -11.48 0.50 -2.47
CA PRO A 258 -10.55 0.14 -1.41
C PRO A 258 -9.18 -0.23 -1.97
N VAL A 259 -8.16 0.04 -1.16
CA VAL A 259 -6.79 -0.39 -1.41
C VAL A 259 -6.21 -1.11 -0.19
N VAL A 260 -5.79 -2.35 -0.39
CA VAL A 260 -5.15 -3.17 0.65
C VAL A 260 -3.66 -2.84 0.67
N LEU A 261 -3.21 -2.31 1.81
CA LEU A 261 -1.81 -2.01 2.05
C LEU A 261 -1.05 -3.31 2.36
N ASP A 262 0.17 -3.43 1.89
CA ASP A 262 1.06 -4.55 2.21
C ASP A 262 1.73 -4.35 3.58
N GLY A 263 3.03 -4.09 3.61
CA GLY A 263 3.84 -3.91 4.80
C GLY A 263 4.47 -2.52 4.90
N PHE A 264 5.65 -2.47 5.49
CA PHE A 264 6.40 -1.26 5.85
C PHE A 264 6.50 -0.23 4.71
N LEU A 265 6.84 -0.67 3.48
CA LEU A 265 7.00 0.24 2.34
C LEU A 265 5.65 0.84 1.90
N SER A 266 4.60 0.03 1.91
CA SER A 266 3.25 0.52 1.59
C SER A 266 2.73 1.50 2.65
N TYR A 267 3.14 1.35 3.92
CA TYR A 267 2.81 2.32 4.96
C TYR A 267 3.51 3.66 4.73
N ALA A 268 4.77 3.67 4.27
CA ALA A 268 5.45 4.90 3.86
C ALA A 268 4.68 5.63 2.74
N ALA A 269 4.27 4.88 1.71
CA ALA A 269 3.45 5.40 0.63
C ALA A 269 2.07 5.90 1.10
N ALA A 270 1.42 5.18 2.03
CA ALA A 270 0.13 5.56 2.59
C ALA A 270 0.22 6.83 3.45
N ILE A 271 1.29 7.03 4.22
CA ILE A 271 1.53 8.28 4.97
C ILE A 271 1.61 9.46 4.00
N ALA A 272 2.40 9.33 2.92
CA ALA A 272 2.50 10.35 1.89
C ALA A 272 1.14 10.62 1.21
N ALA A 273 0.40 9.57 0.86
CA ALA A 273 -0.93 9.69 0.26
C ALA A 273 -1.93 10.40 1.19
N CYS A 274 -1.93 10.04 2.48
CA CYS A 274 -2.80 10.67 3.49
C CYS A 274 -2.45 12.14 3.73
N GLN A 275 -1.19 12.53 3.59
CA GLN A 275 -0.81 13.93 3.68
C GLN A 275 -1.23 14.72 2.43
N ILE A 276 -1.15 14.13 1.23
CA ILE A 276 -1.63 14.75 -0.01
C ILE A 276 -3.16 14.89 0.02
N ALA A 277 -3.87 13.86 0.47
CA ALA A 277 -5.33 13.80 0.52
C ALA A 277 -5.80 13.02 1.76
N PRO A 278 -6.12 13.69 2.89
CA PRO A 278 -6.46 13.02 4.15
C PRO A 278 -7.63 12.03 4.05
N GLU A 279 -8.59 12.29 3.18
CA GLU A 279 -9.76 11.42 2.97
C GLU A 279 -9.39 10.03 2.44
N VAL A 280 -8.23 9.87 1.78
CA VAL A 280 -7.80 8.59 1.22
C VAL A 280 -7.57 7.52 2.30
N LYS A 281 -7.28 7.93 3.53
CA LYS A 281 -7.14 7.03 4.68
C LYS A 281 -8.34 6.09 4.83
N SER A 282 -9.54 6.60 4.57
CA SER A 282 -10.79 5.84 4.70
C SER A 282 -10.90 4.69 3.67
N TYR A 283 -10.10 4.71 2.62
CA TYR A 283 -10.03 3.68 1.58
C TYR A 283 -8.92 2.67 1.82
N CYS A 284 -8.02 2.92 2.78
CA CYS A 284 -6.90 2.04 3.10
C CYS A 284 -7.32 0.90 4.02
N ILE A 285 -6.93 -0.32 3.68
CA ILE A 285 -7.12 -1.54 4.47
C ILE A 285 -5.74 -2.10 4.83
N PRO A 286 -5.29 -2.03 6.09
CA PRO A 286 -3.97 -2.53 6.47
C PRO A 286 -3.99 -4.07 6.53
N SER A 287 -3.05 -4.74 5.85
CA SER A 287 -3.01 -6.20 5.80
C SER A 287 -2.38 -6.81 7.05
N HIS A 288 -1.07 -6.67 7.22
CA HIS A 288 -0.33 -7.35 8.27
C HIS A 288 0.57 -6.40 9.05
N PHE A 289 0.90 -6.75 10.27
CA PHE A 289 1.95 -6.10 11.03
C PHE A 289 3.30 -6.56 10.50
N SER A 290 3.97 -5.70 9.74
CA SER A 290 5.29 -6.03 9.19
C SER A 290 6.34 -6.12 10.30
N ALA A 291 7.25 -7.10 10.19
CA ALA A 291 8.36 -7.28 11.11
C ALA A 291 9.50 -6.23 10.94
N GLU A 292 9.38 -5.30 9.98
CA GLU A 292 10.30 -4.16 9.88
C GLU A 292 10.13 -3.20 11.07
N LYS A 293 11.25 -2.71 11.62
CA LYS A 293 11.31 -1.90 12.85
C LYS A 293 10.36 -0.70 12.82
N GLY A 294 10.36 0.05 11.73
CA GLY A 294 9.54 1.27 11.58
C GLY A 294 8.05 1.03 11.32
N ALA A 295 7.61 -0.23 11.14
CA ALA A 295 6.21 -0.54 10.81
C ALA A 295 5.23 -0.09 11.91
N ARG A 296 5.59 -0.29 13.19
CA ARG A 296 4.79 0.16 14.33
C ARG A 296 4.57 1.67 14.28
N ARG A 297 5.64 2.45 14.11
CA ARG A 297 5.57 3.91 14.06
C ARG A 297 4.68 4.41 12.90
N ALA A 298 4.82 3.79 11.73
CA ALA A 298 4.02 4.13 10.57
C ALA A 298 2.52 3.85 10.80
N LEU A 299 2.18 2.69 11.37
CA LEU A 299 0.80 2.30 11.68
C LEU A 299 0.17 3.18 12.75
N GLU A 300 0.92 3.54 13.80
CA GLU A 300 0.46 4.48 14.85
C GLU A 300 0.17 5.86 14.24
N HIS A 301 1.03 6.38 13.38
CA HIS A 301 0.80 7.65 12.69
C HIS A 301 -0.44 7.60 11.79
N LEU A 302 -0.60 6.51 11.04
CA LEU A 302 -1.79 6.29 10.21
C LEU A 302 -3.06 6.04 11.04
N GLY A 303 -2.93 5.61 12.31
CA GLY A 303 -4.04 5.15 13.12
C GLY A 303 -4.73 3.93 12.51
N LEU A 304 -3.96 3.03 11.91
CA LEU A 304 -4.43 1.80 11.28
C LEU A 304 -3.99 0.58 12.10
N ALA A 305 -4.88 -0.40 12.23
CA ALA A 305 -4.60 -1.66 12.91
C ALA A 305 -4.65 -2.82 11.90
N PRO A 306 -3.54 -3.52 11.64
CA PRO A 306 -3.51 -4.63 10.68
C PRO A 306 -4.32 -5.84 11.18
N PHE A 307 -4.76 -6.69 10.23
CA PHE A 307 -5.54 -7.89 10.53
C PHE A 307 -4.67 -9.11 10.85
N ILE A 308 -3.45 -9.15 10.31
CA ILE A 308 -2.59 -10.34 10.29
C ILE A 308 -1.29 -10.06 11.06
N HIS A 309 -0.87 -11.03 11.90
CA HIS A 309 0.39 -11.02 12.63
C HIS A 309 1.11 -12.34 12.36
N LEU A 310 2.07 -12.35 11.43
CA LEU A 310 2.82 -13.53 10.96
C LEU A 310 4.32 -13.25 10.84
N ASP A 311 4.82 -12.18 11.44
CA ASP A 311 6.22 -11.77 11.40
C ASP A 311 6.81 -11.65 9.98
N MET A 312 5.95 -11.33 9.01
CA MET A 312 6.32 -11.20 7.60
C MET A 312 7.05 -9.90 7.32
N ARG A 313 8.04 -9.97 6.41
CA ARG A 313 8.79 -8.82 5.89
C ARG A 313 9.31 -9.05 4.46
N LEU A 314 8.58 -9.83 3.65
CA LEU A 314 8.98 -10.11 2.26
C LEU A 314 8.81 -8.89 1.36
N GLY A 315 7.69 -8.14 1.49
CA GLY A 315 7.26 -7.16 0.50
C GLY A 315 6.46 -7.80 -0.64
N GLU A 316 6.63 -7.33 -1.85
CA GLU A 316 5.98 -7.75 -3.10
C GLU A 316 4.45 -7.58 -3.12
N GLY A 317 3.80 -7.15 -2.04
CA GLY A 317 2.34 -7.21 -1.87
C GLY A 317 1.86 -8.52 -1.23
N SER A 318 2.77 -9.27 -0.61
CA SER A 318 2.47 -10.60 -0.04
C SER A 318 1.46 -10.55 1.11
N GLY A 319 1.53 -9.54 1.98
CA GLY A 319 0.54 -9.33 3.03
C GLY A 319 -0.79 -8.89 2.46
N ALA A 320 -0.80 -8.02 1.46
CA ALA A 320 -2.02 -7.65 0.75
C ALA A 320 -2.70 -8.88 0.15
N ALA A 321 -1.93 -9.78 -0.49
CA ALA A 321 -2.45 -11.03 -1.05
C ALA A 321 -3.19 -11.90 -0.03
N LEU A 322 -2.65 -12.04 1.19
CA LEU A 322 -3.30 -12.77 2.27
C LEU A 322 -4.56 -12.05 2.76
N ALA A 323 -4.51 -10.72 2.91
CA ALA A 323 -5.64 -9.93 3.41
C ALA A 323 -6.81 -9.86 2.40
N MET A 324 -6.59 -10.11 1.10
CA MET A 324 -7.66 -10.21 0.10
C MET A 324 -8.68 -11.29 0.45
N SER A 325 -8.28 -12.37 1.12
CA SER A 325 -9.21 -13.39 1.63
C SER A 325 -10.07 -12.85 2.79
N ILE A 326 -9.53 -11.97 3.64
CA ILE A 326 -10.27 -11.32 4.72
C ILE A 326 -11.29 -10.34 4.14
N VAL A 327 -10.92 -9.58 3.09
CA VAL A 327 -11.86 -8.70 2.37
C VAL A 327 -13.01 -9.52 1.78
N SER A 328 -12.70 -10.63 1.11
CA SER A 328 -13.73 -11.53 0.56
C SER A 328 -14.65 -12.10 1.66
N ALA A 329 -14.08 -12.50 2.80
CA ALA A 329 -14.85 -13.02 3.94
C ALA A 329 -15.78 -11.95 4.55
N ALA A 330 -15.34 -10.69 4.65
CA ALA A 330 -16.17 -9.58 5.11
C ALA A 330 -17.37 -9.33 4.18
N CYS A 331 -17.15 -9.40 2.87
CA CYS A 331 -18.21 -9.26 1.88
C CYS A 331 -19.18 -10.46 1.90
N ALA A 332 -18.67 -11.69 1.97
CA ALA A 332 -19.50 -12.89 2.07
C ALA A 332 -20.36 -12.87 3.35
N MET A 333 -19.76 -12.53 4.50
CA MET A 333 -20.52 -12.33 5.74
C MET A 333 -21.67 -11.35 5.55
N TYR A 334 -21.40 -10.22 4.91
CA TYR A 334 -22.39 -9.16 4.71
C TYR A 334 -23.50 -9.58 3.77
N CYS A 335 -23.18 -10.25 2.65
CA CYS A 335 -24.14 -10.60 1.59
C CYS A 335 -24.90 -11.91 1.85
N GLU A 336 -24.27 -12.89 2.51
CA GLU A 336 -24.77 -14.27 2.55
C GLU A 336 -25.33 -14.70 3.91
N MET A 337 -24.97 -14.03 5.01
CA MET A 337 -25.54 -14.36 6.32
C MET A 337 -27.02 -13.97 6.38
N GLY A 338 -27.86 -14.87 6.92
CA GLY A 338 -29.28 -14.63 7.12
C GLY A 338 -29.54 -13.55 8.18
N GLN A 339 -30.76 -12.99 8.13
CA GLN A 339 -31.23 -11.99 9.10
C GLN A 339 -31.81 -12.67 10.36
N LEU A 340 -31.46 -12.18 11.54
CA LEU A 340 -31.91 -12.69 12.83
C LEU A 340 -33.44 -12.69 12.94
N ALA A 341 -34.07 -11.61 12.45
CA ALA A 341 -35.53 -11.46 12.48
C ALA A 341 -36.28 -12.55 11.70
N GLN A 342 -35.61 -13.26 10.78
CA GLN A 342 -36.17 -14.33 9.95
C GLN A 342 -35.76 -15.73 10.44
N SER A 343 -34.88 -15.82 11.45
CA SER A 343 -34.27 -17.09 11.88
C SER A 343 -35.08 -17.85 12.93
N GLY A 344 -36.04 -17.20 13.59
CA GLY A 344 -36.75 -17.75 14.76
C GLY A 344 -35.89 -17.80 16.04
N ILE A 345 -34.68 -17.20 16.02
CA ILE A 345 -33.79 -17.15 17.18
C ILE A 345 -34.01 -15.82 17.93
N GLU A 346 -34.27 -15.92 19.23
CA GLU A 346 -34.28 -14.77 20.13
C GLU A 346 -32.93 -14.70 20.87
N LEU A 347 -32.14 -13.65 20.60
CA LEU A 347 -30.90 -13.37 21.36
C LEU A 347 -31.21 -12.49 22.57
N PRO A 348 -30.59 -12.73 23.73
CA PRO A 348 -30.72 -11.85 24.87
C PRO A 348 -30.23 -10.45 24.52
N VAL A 349 -30.99 -9.44 24.93
CA VAL A 349 -30.58 -8.03 24.78
C VAL A 349 -29.31 -7.81 25.61
N PRO A 350 -28.24 -7.23 25.05
CA PRO A 350 -27.06 -6.87 25.84
C PRO A 350 -27.46 -5.95 26.98
N ALA A 351 -26.94 -6.24 28.19
CA ALA A 351 -27.18 -5.43 29.38
C ALA A 351 -26.49 -4.04 29.27
#